data_bd5a197a85851d6603778ccba894a222
#
_entry.id   bd5a197a85851d6603778ccba894a222
#
_cell.length_a   1.000
_cell.length_b   1.000
_cell.length_c   1.000
_cell.angle_alpha   90.00
_cell.angle_beta   90.00
_cell.angle_gamma   90.00
#
_symmetry.space_group_name_H-M   'P 1'
#
loop_
_entity.id
_entity.type
_entity.pdbx_description
1 polymer ?
#
loop_
_entity_poly.entity_id
_entity_poly.type
_entity_poly.pdbx_seq_one_letter_code
_entity_poly.pdbx_strand_id
1 'polypeptide(L)'
;MSSEIKADKWSPASGTSATIGDSGDTYTVPSGVTLDIASGATADFTGATVTGLTDNNTWVLLQTTTLSSTTGNVDFNNVFDSTYKNYVVFGSQIRGDSDSKILARFGTGSTPTYDSSSNYQRVVSYITANGGSDSIKHSTSDTAVLVTPNTIDTSDGDASFIMYFPEPQNTNRQFMVHFSGVEYDTNPSLTYFDGGGKCDNIAAGTPVTSVRFTPNSGSGFDSGTFKLYGVK
;
A
#
# COMPACT_ATOMS: atom_id res chain seq x y z
N MET A 1 11.04 -27.26 -45.71
CA MET A 1 11.48 -28.46 -44.96
C MET A 1 11.54 -28.04 -43.50
N SER A 2 10.97 -28.83 -42.62
CA SER A 2 11.09 -28.61 -41.20
C SER A 2 12.33 -29.37 -40.70
N SER A 3 13.21 -28.69 -39.96
CA SER A 3 14.38 -29.32 -39.33
C SER A 3 14.05 -29.59 -37.88
N GLU A 4 14.29 -30.79 -37.41
CA GLU A 4 14.06 -31.20 -36.04
C GLU A 4 15.37 -31.70 -35.43
N ILE A 5 15.72 -31.20 -34.22
CA ILE A 5 16.85 -31.67 -33.44
C ILE A 5 16.27 -32.49 -32.29
N LYS A 6 16.58 -33.81 -32.26
CA LYS A 6 16.22 -34.72 -31.16
C LYS A 6 17.41 -34.95 -30.28
N ALA A 7 17.38 -34.52 -29.02
CA ALA A 7 18.44 -34.73 -28.04
C ALA A 7 17.83 -34.89 -26.64
N ASP A 8 18.32 -35.91 -25.92
CA ASP A 8 17.92 -36.13 -24.52
C ASP A 8 18.59 -35.14 -23.56
N LYS A 9 19.70 -34.55 -23.98
CA LYS A 9 20.44 -33.56 -23.21
C LYS A 9 21.18 -32.59 -24.13
N TRP A 10 21.12 -31.32 -23.80
CA TRP A 10 21.92 -30.28 -24.42
C TRP A 10 22.90 -29.71 -23.39
N SER A 11 24.21 -29.76 -23.69
CA SER A 11 25.27 -29.24 -22.82
C SER A 11 26.23 -28.43 -23.68
N PRO A 12 26.87 -27.36 -23.15
CA PRO A 12 27.91 -26.67 -23.87
C PRO A 12 29.07 -27.63 -24.18
N ALA A 13 29.68 -27.51 -25.35
CA ALA A 13 30.81 -28.33 -25.77
C ALA A 13 32.08 -28.09 -24.90
N SER A 14 32.19 -26.89 -24.36
CA SER A 14 33.23 -26.50 -23.40
C SER A 14 32.69 -25.35 -22.52
N GLY A 15 33.20 -25.26 -21.28
CA GLY A 15 32.78 -24.24 -20.32
C GLY A 15 31.41 -24.52 -19.69
N THR A 16 30.81 -23.48 -19.10
CA THR A 16 29.55 -23.57 -18.32
C THR A 16 28.39 -22.82 -18.96
N SER A 17 28.60 -22.19 -20.12
CA SER A 17 27.59 -21.37 -20.79
C SER A 17 27.23 -21.92 -22.17
N ALA A 18 25.96 -21.97 -22.48
CA ALA A 18 25.43 -22.22 -23.82
C ALA A 18 24.51 -21.08 -24.20
N THR A 19 24.64 -20.58 -25.43
CA THR A 19 23.73 -19.57 -25.99
C THR A 19 22.75 -20.28 -26.92
N ILE A 20 21.47 -19.96 -26.80
CA ILE A 20 20.41 -20.47 -27.66
C ILE A 20 19.89 -19.28 -28.45
N GLY A 21 20.21 -19.22 -29.77
CA GLY A 21 19.80 -18.19 -30.72
C GLY A 21 20.59 -16.90 -30.72
N ASP A 22 20.27 -16.08 -31.66
CA ASP A 22 20.83 -14.75 -31.91
C ASP A 22 19.78 -13.65 -31.69
N SER A 23 20.22 -12.39 -31.80
CA SER A 23 19.29 -11.24 -31.70
C SER A 23 18.21 -11.31 -32.80
N GLY A 24 16.94 -11.28 -32.37
CA GLY A 24 15.77 -11.38 -33.23
C GLY A 24 15.18 -12.77 -33.36
N ASP A 25 15.80 -13.80 -32.80
CA ASP A 25 15.24 -15.17 -32.76
C ASP A 25 14.08 -15.29 -31.80
N THR A 26 13.13 -16.15 -32.16
CA THR A 26 11.99 -16.49 -31.30
C THR A 26 12.02 -17.96 -30.96
N TYR A 27 11.96 -18.25 -29.67
CA TYR A 27 11.78 -19.61 -29.13
C TYR A 27 10.38 -19.78 -28.59
N THR A 28 9.64 -20.69 -29.15
CA THR A 28 8.28 -20.99 -28.73
C THR A 28 8.23 -22.30 -27.94
N VAL A 29 7.76 -22.22 -26.69
CA VAL A 29 7.33 -23.39 -25.93
C VAL A 29 5.84 -23.61 -26.26
N PRO A 30 5.48 -24.70 -26.96
CA PRO A 30 4.09 -24.93 -27.36
C PRO A 30 3.14 -25.07 -26.18
N SER A 31 1.84 -24.88 -26.43
CA SER A 31 0.79 -25.11 -25.42
C SER A 31 0.87 -26.55 -24.88
N GLY A 32 0.75 -26.70 -23.57
CA GLY A 32 0.84 -28.00 -22.88
C GLY A 32 2.25 -28.49 -22.58
N VAL A 33 3.29 -27.75 -22.97
CA VAL A 33 4.70 -28.03 -22.62
C VAL A 33 5.13 -27.12 -21.46
N THR A 34 5.85 -27.68 -20.51
CA THR A 34 6.40 -26.94 -19.35
C THR A 34 7.88 -26.62 -19.59
N LEU A 35 8.28 -25.37 -19.38
CA LEU A 35 9.67 -25.00 -19.15
C LEU A 35 9.93 -25.06 -17.64
N ASP A 36 10.62 -26.12 -17.20
CA ASP A 36 10.94 -26.30 -15.80
C ASP A 36 12.32 -25.71 -15.47
N ILE A 37 12.36 -24.77 -14.55
CA ILE A 37 13.59 -24.20 -14.00
C ILE A 37 13.83 -24.90 -12.66
N ALA A 38 14.80 -25.79 -12.62
CA ALA A 38 15.10 -26.62 -11.46
C ALA A 38 15.35 -25.79 -10.18
N SER A 39 15.05 -26.36 -9.03
CA SER A 39 15.31 -25.75 -7.72
C SER A 39 16.77 -25.36 -7.57
N GLY A 40 17.05 -24.13 -7.17
CA GLY A 40 18.40 -23.56 -7.07
C GLY A 40 18.95 -22.94 -8.36
N ALA A 41 18.23 -23.07 -9.49
CA ALA A 41 18.55 -22.35 -10.72
C ALA A 41 17.90 -20.96 -10.72
N THR A 42 18.54 -20.01 -11.41
CA THR A 42 18.01 -18.64 -11.57
C THR A 42 17.59 -18.41 -13.02
N ALA A 43 16.39 -17.89 -13.23
CA ALA A 43 15.99 -17.29 -14.49
C ALA A 43 16.19 -15.77 -14.38
N ASP A 44 17.11 -15.21 -15.16
CA ASP A 44 17.38 -13.78 -15.20
C ASP A 44 16.63 -13.15 -16.38
N PHE A 45 15.71 -12.26 -16.09
CA PHE A 45 14.93 -11.49 -17.06
C PHE A 45 15.31 -10.00 -17.07
N THR A 46 16.50 -9.65 -16.57
CA THR A 46 16.97 -8.26 -16.53
C THR A 46 16.96 -7.66 -17.95
N GLY A 47 16.26 -6.55 -18.11
CA GLY A 47 16.11 -5.87 -19.42
C GLY A 47 15.11 -6.52 -20.38
N ALA A 48 14.47 -7.64 -20.02
CA ALA A 48 13.44 -8.28 -20.82
C ALA A 48 12.04 -7.80 -20.43
N THR A 49 11.13 -7.74 -21.42
CA THR A 49 9.70 -7.59 -21.15
C THR A 49 9.10 -8.98 -20.98
N VAL A 50 8.61 -9.28 -19.78
CA VAL A 50 7.90 -10.54 -19.50
C VAL A 50 6.39 -10.27 -19.60
N THR A 51 5.74 -10.84 -20.63
CA THR A 51 4.30 -10.69 -20.85
C THR A 51 3.60 -12.03 -20.66
N GLY A 52 2.33 -12.00 -20.24
CA GLY A 52 1.51 -13.22 -20.10
C GLY A 52 1.81 -14.04 -18.86
N LEU A 53 2.68 -13.60 -17.94
CA LEU A 53 2.68 -14.14 -16.61
C LEU A 53 1.32 -13.78 -15.99
N THR A 54 0.48 -14.80 -15.77
CA THR A 54 -0.65 -14.64 -14.86
C THR A 54 -0.05 -14.42 -13.49
N ASP A 55 0.12 -13.14 -13.13
CA ASP A 55 0.51 -12.76 -11.80
C ASP A 55 -0.64 -13.17 -10.85
N ASN A 56 -0.44 -14.29 -10.17
CA ASN A 56 -1.34 -14.75 -9.11
C ASN A 56 -1.15 -13.94 -7.82
N ASN A 57 -0.27 -12.94 -7.83
CA ASN A 57 -0.11 -12.01 -6.72
C ASN A 57 -1.35 -11.15 -6.65
N THR A 58 -2.17 -11.44 -5.66
CA THR A 58 -3.34 -10.61 -5.34
C THR A 58 -2.93 -9.22 -4.85
N TRP A 59 -1.70 -9.08 -4.34
CA TRP A 59 -1.16 -7.86 -3.76
C TRP A 59 0.15 -7.48 -4.45
N VAL A 60 0.16 -6.34 -5.13
CA VAL A 60 1.32 -5.82 -5.85
C VAL A 60 1.84 -4.60 -5.12
N LEU A 61 3.09 -4.63 -4.63
CA LEU A 61 3.74 -3.47 -4.02
C LEU A 61 3.94 -2.37 -5.06
N LEU A 62 3.33 -1.20 -4.84
CA LEU A 62 3.37 -0.06 -5.75
C LEU A 62 4.39 1.00 -5.29
N GLN A 63 4.41 1.26 -3.98
CA GLN A 63 5.28 2.30 -3.43
C GLN A 63 5.68 1.98 -2.01
N THR A 64 6.92 2.34 -1.64
CA THR A 64 7.44 2.32 -0.27
C THR A 64 7.98 3.70 0.08
N THR A 65 7.59 4.22 1.23
CA THR A 65 8.15 5.45 1.82
C THR A 65 8.70 5.12 3.19
N THR A 66 10.02 5.10 3.33
CA THR A 66 10.71 4.92 4.63
C THR A 66 11.12 6.28 5.16
N LEU A 67 10.79 6.53 6.41
CA LEU A 67 11.05 7.77 7.12
C LEU A 67 12.33 7.60 7.96
N SER A 68 13.24 8.54 7.85
CA SER A 68 14.51 8.55 8.60
C SER A 68 14.82 9.92 9.22
N SER A 69 13.95 10.89 9.02
CA SER A 69 14.01 12.25 9.55
C SER A 69 12.64 12.89 9.39
N THR A 70 12.40 14.02 10.05
CA THR A 70 11.10 14.70 10.00
C THR A 70 10.63 14.94 8.57
N THR A 71 9.50 14.34 8.23
CA THR A 71 8.81 14.45 6.94
C THR A 71 7.40 14.97 7.20
N GLY A 72 7.06 16.14 6.68
CA GLY A 72 5.81 16.82 7.00
C GLY A 72 4.54 16.01 6.72
N ASN A 73 4.46 15.43 5.54
CA ASN A 73 3.36 14.54 5.12
C ASN A 73 3.93 13.37 4.34
N VAL A 74 3.20 12.27 4.32
CA VAL A 74 3.43 11.16 3.38
C VAL A 74 2.33 11.16 2.36
N ASP A 75 2.67 11.50 1.12
CA ASP A 75 1.75 11.63 0.00
C ASP A 75 1.91 10.46 -0.97
N PHE A 76 0.82 9.78 -1.23
CA PHE A 76 0.66 8.85 -2.34
C PHE A 76 -0.18 9.54 -3.41
N ASN A 77 0.49 10.26 -4.31
CA ASN A 77 -0.15 11.08 -5.33
C ASN A 77 -0.42 10.28 -6.61
N ASN A 78 -1.64 10.35 -7.13
CA ASN A 78 -2.06 9.70 -8.39
C ASN A 78 -1.75 8.20 -8.45
N VAL A 79 -1.89 7.52 -7.31
CA VAL A 79 -1.58 6.09 -7.17
C VAL A 79 -2.82 5.22 -7.34
N PHE A 80 -4.00 5.78 -7.13
CA PHE A 80 -5.26 5.07 -7.34
C PHE A 80 -5.72 5.32 -8.78
N ASP A 81 -5.56 4.30 -9.62
CA ASP A 81 -5.97 4.29 -11.02
C ASP A 81 -6.88 3.10 -11.32
N SER A 82 -7.16 2.83 -12.58
CA SER A 82 -8.01 1.72 -13.01
C SER A 82 -7.28 0.36 -13.10
N THR A 83 -5.98 0.31 -12.79
CA THR A 83 -5.19 -0.93 -12.87
C THR A 83 -5.59 -1.93 -11.80
N TYR A 84 -5.90 -1.42 -10.59
CA TYR A 84 -6.32 -2.25 -9.47
C TYR A 84 -7.71 -1.84 -8.99
N LYS A 85 -8.48 -2.84 -8.56
CA LYS A 85 -9.81 -2.59 -8.04
C LYS A 85 -9.78 -1.99 -6.64
N ASN A 86 -8.86 -2.47 -5.81
CA ASN A 86 -8.70 -2.04 -4.42
C ASN A 86 -7.24 -1.70 -4.13
N TYR A 87 -7.03 -0.93 -3.06
CA TYR A 87 -5.69 -0.59 -2.61
C TYR A 87 -5.58 -0.74 -1.09
N VAL A 88 -4.36 -0.95 -0.62
CA VAL A 88 -4.07 -1.11 0.80
C VAL A 88 -2.80 -0.36 1.14
N VAL A 89 -2.82 0.39 2.24
CA VAL A 89 -1.64 0.99 2.84
C VAL A 89 -1.35 0.31 4.17
N PHE A 90 -0.10 -0.11 4.35
CA PHE A 90 0.47 -0.47 5.64
C PHE A 90 1.30 0.68 6.17
N GLY A 91 1.02 1.12 7.39
CA GLY A 91 1.92 1.91 8.21
C GLY A 91 2.58 1.01 9.23
N SER A 92 3.90 1.00 9.31
CA SER A 92 4.64 0.15 10.24
C SER A 92 5.58 1.00 11.08
N GLN A 93 5.43 0.94 12.40
CA GLN A 93 6.24 1.68 13.38
C GLN A 93 6.28 3.19 13.09
N ILE A 94 5.12 3.78 12.80
CA ILE A 94 5.00 5.20 12.48
C ILE A 94 5.00 6.01 13.76
N ARG A 95 5.91 6.99 13.81
CA ARG A 95 6.03 7.96 14.89
C ARG A 95 6.14 9.37 14.35
N GLY A 96 5.54 10.35 15.03
CA GLY A 96 5.71 11.77 14.76
C GLY A 96 6.98 12.34 15.38
N ASP A 97 7.37 13.54 14.96
CA ASP A 97 8.43 14.34 15.60
C ASP A 97 7.97 15.01 16.90
N SER A 98 6.69 14.93 17.20
CA SER A 98 6.05 15.31 18.47
C SER A 98 4.88 14.37 18.74
N ASP A 99 4.41 14.35 19.98
CA ASP A 99 3.23 13.59 20.38
C ASP A 99 2.04 13.93 19.48
N SER A 100 1.60 12.98 18.69
CA SER A 100 0.65 13.23 17.62
C SER A 100 -0.20 12.01 17.29
N LYS A 101 -1.30 12.25 16.60
CA LYS A 101 -2.16 11.23 15.97
C LYS A 101 -1.90 11.19 14.49
N ILE A 102 -2.14 10.05 13.87
CA ILE A 102 -2.08 9.90 12.41
C ILE A 102 -3.45 10.23 11.83
N LEU A 103 -3.46 11.13 10.87
CA LEU A 103 -4.63 11.55 10.10
C LEU A 103 -4.48 11.12 8.64
N ALA A 104 -5.60 10.83 7.96
CA ALA A 104 -5.62 10.58 6.53
C ALA A 104 -6.58 11.54 5.81
N ARG A 105 -6.12 12.09 4.68
CA ARG A 105 -6.92 12.93 3.77
C ARG A 105 -6.90 12.35 2.37
N PHE A 106 -7.99 12.54 1.63
CA PHE A 106 -8.14 12.01 0.28
C PHE A 106 -8.03 13.12 -0.76
N GLY A 107 -7.35 12.81 -1.86
CA GLY A 107 -7.14 13.72 -2.97
C GLY A 107 -7.84 13.26 -4.25
N THR A 108 -8.31 14.22 -5.04
CA THR A 108 -8.97 14.00 -6.34
C THR A 108 -8.26 14.76 -7.45
N GLY A 109 -8.45 14.33 -8.70
CA GLY A 109 -7.88 14.96 -9.88
C GLY A 109 -6.41 14.61 -10.15
N SER A 110 -5.88 15.07 -11.28
CA SER A 110 -4.50 14.81 -11.73
C SER A 110 -3.45 15.64 -10.95
N THR A 111 -3.84 16.78 -10.41
CA THR A 111 -3.07 17.54 -9.41
C THR A 111 -3.84 17.43 -8.11
N PRO A 112 -3.48 16.49 -7.22
CA PRO A 112 -4.30 16.18 -6.08
C PRO A 112 -4.53 17.37 -5.16
N THR A 113 -5.80 17.67 -4.88
CA THR A 113 -6.20 18.61 -3.85
C THR A 113 -6.75 17.84 -2.68
N TYR A 114 -6.15 18.03 -1.50
CA TYR A 114 -6.56 17.38 -0.26
C TYR A 114 -7.45 18.32 0.55
N ASP A 115 -8.69 17.92 0.76
CA ASP A 115 -9.59 18.70 1.61
C ASP A 115 -9.08 18.73 3.05
N SER A 116 -8.97 19.91 3.62
CA SER A 116 -8.58 20.13 5.02
C SER A 116 -9.69 20.84 5.82
N SER A 117 -10.87 21.01 5.23
CA SER A 117 -12.03 21.57 5.88
C SER A 117 -12.81 20.52 6.68
N SER A 118 -13.78 20.94 7.45
CA SER A 118 -14.58 20.07 8.34
C SER A 118 -15.60 19.21 7.57
N ASN A 119 -15.12 18.42 6.60
CA ASN A 119 -15.93 17.61 5.68
C ASN A 119 -15.74 16.09 5.87
N TYR A 120 -15.01 15.67 6.89
CA TYR A 120 -14.78 14.24 7.11
C TYR A 120 -15.72 13.67 8.16
N GLN A 121 -16.31 12.52 7.82
CA GLN A 121 -16.99 11.66 8.77
C GLN A 121 -16.09 10.49 9.14
N ARG A 122 -16.06 10.13 10.41
CA ARG A 122 -15.27 9.01 10.91
C ARG A 122 -15.92 8.34 12.11
N VAL A 123 -15.63 7.06 12.27
CA VAL A 123 -15.90 6.27 13.48
C VAL A 123 -14.66 5.43 13.75
N VAL A 124 -14.18 5.45 14.99
CA VAL A 124 -13.05 4.62 15.46
C VAL A 124 -13.44 4.00 16.80
N SER A 125 -13.45 2.69 16.86
CA SER A 125 -13.56 1.89 18.09
C SER A 125 -12.16 1.52 18.57
N TYR A 126 -11.93 1.51 19.88
CA TYR A 126 -10.62 1.14 20.42
C TYR A 126 -10.69 0.61 21.86
N ILE A 127 -9.73 -0.23 22.19
CA ILE A 127 -9.55 -0.85 23.52
C ILE A 127 -8.11 -0.61 23.96
N THR A 128 -7.94 -0.12 25.18
CA THR A 128 -6.64 0.16 25.78
C THR A 128 -6.31 -0.87 26.88
N ALA A 129 -5.10 -1.43 26.84
CA ALA A 129 -4.71 -2.56 27.71
C ALA A 129 -4.65 -2.24 29.21
N ASN A 130 -4.54 -0.98 29.63
CA ASN A 130 -4.47 -0.58 31.03
C ASN A 130 -5.83 -0.54 31.77
N GLY A 131 -6.83 -1.30 31.29
CA GLY A 131 -8.12 -1.46 31.96
C GLY A 131 -9.14 -0.40 31.59
N GLY A 132 -8.92 0.33 30.51
CA GLY A 132 -9.92 1.24 29.93
C GLY A 132 -11.12 0.46 29.37
N SER A 133 -12.30 1.04 29.51
CA SER A 133 -13.50 0.54 28.83
C SER A 133 -13.32 0.71 27.31
N ASP A 134 -14.00 -0.14 26.55
CA ASP A 134 -14.16 0.06 25.11
C ASP A 134 -14.64 1.48 24.83
N SER A 135 -14.00 2.14 23.90
CA SER A 135 -14.30 3.53 23.58
C SER A 135 -14.53 3.73 22.10
N ILE A 136 -15.39 4.70 21.78
CA ILE A 136 -15.69 5.08 20.40
C ILE A 136 -15.42 6.57 20.22
N LYS A 137 -14.63 6.92 19.23
CA LYS A 137 -14.49 8.29 18.75
C LYS A 137 -15.17 8.44 17.38
N HIS A 138 -16.08 9.38 17.27
CA HIS A 138 -16.80 9.67 16.03
C HIS A 138 -16.86 11.16 15.77
N SER A 139 -17.05 11.52 14.53
CA SER A 139 -17.31 12.90 14.10
C SER A 139 -18.01 12.88 12.74
N THR A 140 -18.82 13.90 12.48
CA THR A 140 -19.44 14.18 11.17
C THR A 140 -18.87 15.44 10.52
N SER A 141 -17.89 16.11 11.16
CA SER A 141 -17.35 17.40 10.72
C SER A 141 -15.87 17.55 11.09
N ASP A 142 -15.07 16.51 10.83
CA ASP A 142 -13.62 16.54 11.07
C ASP A 142 -12.85 17.06 9.85
N THR A 143 -11.58 17.42 10.05
CA THR A 143 -10.71 17.91 8.97
C THR A 143 -9.93 16.79 8.28
N ALA A 144 -10.05 15.55 8.77
CA ALA A 144 -9.43 14.34 8.24
C ALA A 144 -10.06 13.08 8.86
N VAL A 145 -9.82 11.92 8.29
CA VAL A 145 -10.05 10.64 8.96
C VAL A 145 -8.99 10.45 10.04
N LEU A 146 -9.41 10.24 11.27
CA LEU A 146 -8.52 9.89 12.39
C LEU A 146 -8.15 8.41 12.27
N VAL A 147 -6.89 8.12 11.95
CA VAL A 147 -6.39 6.74 11.84
C VAL A 147 -6.06 6.19 13.21
N THR A 148 -5.29 6.92 14.04
CA THR A 148 -4.97 6.50 15.41
C THR A 148 -5.85 7.25 16.41
N PRO A 149 -6.57 6.53 17.31
CA PRO A 149 -7.51 7.18 18.24
C PRO A 149 -6.83 8.00 19.32
N ASN A 150 -5.66 7.59 19.80
CA ASN A 150 -4.92 8.28 20.84
C ASN A 150 -3.66 8.97 20.29
N THR A 151 -2.99 9.69 21.13
CA THR A 151 -1.74 10.38 20.81
C THR A 151 -0.58 9.41 21.00
N ILE A 152 0.17 9.15 19.95
CA ILE A 152 1.36 8.30 19.97
C ILE A 152 2.46 9.04 20.73
N ASP A 153 3.10 8.36 21.66
CA ASP A 153 4.24 8.88 22.42
C ASP A 153 5.49 8.93 21.52
N THR A 154 6.17 10.07 21.51
CA THR A 154 7.43 10.23 20.76
C THR A 154 8.64 9.61 21.44
N SER A 155 8.56 9.31 22.75
CA SER A 155 9.67 8.73 23.49
C SER A 155 9.80 7.23 23.22
N ASP A 156 8.69 6.50 23.37
CA ASP A 156 8.67 5.02 23.34
C ASP A 156 7.61 4.46 22.41
N GLY A 157 6.71 5.30 21.89
CA GLY A 157 5.53 4.88 21.16
C GLY A 157 5.69 4.87 19.65
N ASP A 158 4.94 4.01 19.03
CA ASP A 158 4.68 4.01 17.59
C ASP A 158 3.27 3.49 17.30
N ALA A 159 2.85 3.58 16.05
CA ALA A 159 1.64 2.95 15.57
C ALA A 159 1.93 2.09 14.35
N SER A 160 1.23 0.96 14.29
CA SER A 160 1.22 0.11 13.10
C SER A 160 -0.22 -0.16 12.70
N PHE A 161 -0.54 0.03 11.40
CA PHE A 161 -1.90 -0.09 10.91
C PHE A 161 -1.97 -0.59 9.47
N ILE A 162 -3.15 -1.07 9.12
CA ILE A 162 -3.55 -1.36 7.74
C ILE A 162 -4.77 -0.49 7.41
N MET A 163 -4.78 0.11 6.23
CA MET A 163 -5.89 0.91 5.72
C MET A 163 -6.29 0.46 4.33
N TYR A 164 -7.55 0.11 4.16
CA TYR A 164 -8.15 -0.37 2.92
C TYR A 164 -8.87 0.75 2.18
N PHE A 165 -8.65 0.80 0.87
CA PHE A 165 -9.26 1.73 -0.06
C PHE A 165 -10.07 0.92 -1.10
N PRO A 166 -11.32 0.58 -0.80
CA PRO A 166 -12.16 -0.17 -1.72
C PRO A 166 -12.60 0.69 -2.90
N GLU A 167 -12.34 0.23 -4.10
CA GLU A 167 -12.80 0.82 -5.37
C GLU A 167 -12.68 2.36 -5.43
N PRO A 168 -11.50 2.98 -5.18
CA PRO A 168 -11.37 4.45 -5.13
C PRO A 168 -11.70 5.12 -6.47
N GLN A 169 -11.68 4.38 -7.59
CA GLN A 169 -12.05 4.86 -8.93
C GLN A 169 -13.53 4.63 -9.27
N ASN A 170 -14.35 4.16 -8.32
CA ASN A 170 -15.76 3.89 -8.60
C ASN A 170 -16.54 5.19 -8.80
N THR A 171 -17.16 5.34 -9.97
CA THR A 171 -17.92 6.52 -10.37
C THR A 171 -19.39 6.47 -9.99
N ASN A 172 -19.84 5.45 -9.26
CA ASN A 172 -21.25 5.25 -8.93
C ASN A 172 -21.56 5.30 -7.44
N ARG A 173 -20.53 5.36 -6.57
CA ARG A 173 -20.70 5.23 -5.13
C ARG A 173 -19.87 6.26 -4.36
N GLN A 174 -20.27 6.49 -3.12
CA GLN A 174 -19.47 7.25 -2.16
C GLN A 174 -18.22 6.46 -1.79
N PHE A 175 -17.07 7.11 -1.88
CA PHE A 175 -15.80 6.54 -1.42
C PHE A 175 -15.75 6.49 0.11
N MET A 176 -15.35 5.35 0.64
CA MET A 176 -15.16 5.12 2.08
C MET A 176 -13.92 4.28 2.29
N VAL A 177 -13.30 4.42 3.45
CA VAL A 177 -12.14 3.63 3.87
C VAL A 177 -12.44 2.86 5.14
N HIS A 178 -11.71 1.76 5.33
CA HIS A 178 -11.67 0.98 6.56
C HIS A 178 -10.22 0.81 6.99
N PHE A 179 -9.95 0.83 8.31
CA PHE A 179 -8.61 0.66 8.85
C PHE A 179 -8.65 -0.04 10.20
N SER A 180 -7.54 -0.70 10.55
CA SER A 180 -7.32 -1.27 11.88
C SER A 180 -5.85 -1.26 12.23
N GLY A 181 -5.52 -1.32 13.52
CA GLY A 181 -4.13 -1.30 13.95
C GLY A 181 -3.93 -1.34 15.45
N VAL A 182 -2.70 -1.06 15.82
CA VAL A 182 -2.25 -0.90 17.20
C VAL A 182 -1.43 0.36 17.33
N GLU A 183 -1.47 0.97 18.50
CA GLU A 183 -0.62 2.10 18.87
C GLU A 183 -0.17 1.97 20.32
N TYR A 184 0.97 2.57 20.63
CA TYR A 184 1.41 2.80 21.99
C TYR A 184 1.31 4.29 22.29
N ASP A 185 0.46 4.64 23.24
CA ASP A 185 0.07 6.03 23.49
C ASP A 185 0.85 6.69 24.64
N THR A 186 0.70 8.01 24.78
CA THR A 186 1.33 8.82 25.84
C THR A 186 0.90 8.45 27.27
N ASN A 187 -0.17 7.65 27.42
CA ASN A 187 -0.55 7.04 28.69
C ASN A 187 -0.07 5.59 28.69
N PRO A 188 1.23 5.33 28.84
CA PRO A 188 1.99 4.17 28.38
C PRO A 188 1.17 2.89 28.31
N SER A 189 0.44 2.72 27.22
CA SER A 189 -0.49 1.61 27.04
C SER A 189 -0.65 1.21 25.58
N LEU A 190 -0.69 -0.10 25.35
CA LEU A 190 -1.07 -0.65 24.07
C LEU A 190 -2.56 -0.42 23.83
N THR A 191 -2.89 0.17 22.69
CA THR A 191 -4.26 0.35 22.21
C THR A 191 -4.44 -0.39 20.89
N TYR A 192 -5.44 -1.28 20.82
CA TYR A 192 -5.98 -1.81 19.57
C TYR A 192 -7.09 -0.88 19.08
N PHE A 193 -7.17 -0.65 17.77
CA PHE A 193 -8.23 0.15 17.16
C PHE A 193 -8.69 -0.40 15.81
N ASP A 194 -9.91 -0.04 15.46
CA ASP A 194 -10.53 -0.33 14.18
C ASP A 194 -11.52 0.78 13.83
N GLY A 195 -11.67 1.08 12.54
CA GLY A 195 -12.51 2.21 12.16
C GLY A 195 -12.73 2.39 10.67
N GLY A 196 -13.45 3.45 10.35
CA GLY A 196 -13.71 3.86 8.98
C GLY A 196 -14.01 5.34 8.85
N GLY A 197 -13.98 5.81 7.60
CA GLY A 197 -14.29 7.20 7.33
C GLY A 197 -14.47 7.52 5.86
N LYS A 198 -14.95 8.73 5.60
CA LYS A 198 -15.16 9.31 4.27
C LYS A 198 -14.97 10.82 4.29
N CYS A 199 -14.92 11.44 3.12
CA CYS A 199 -14.96 12.88 2.95
C CYS A 199 -16.27 13.29 2.24
N ASP A 200 -17.10 14.10 2.86
CA ASP A 200 -18.40 14.53 2.30
C ASP A 200 -18.24 15.47 1.09
N ASN A 201 -17.12 16.19 1.02
CA ASN A 201 -16.81 17.07 -0.10
C ASN A 201 -16.39 16.31 -1.38
N ILE A 202 -16.07 15.01 -1.25
CA ILE A 202 -15.89 14.13 -2.40
C ILE A 202 -17.23 13.51 -2.72
N ALA A 203 -17.92 14.08 -3.72
CA ALA A 203 -19.24 13.63 -4.14
C ALA A 203 -19.21 12.17 -4.60
N ALA A 204 -20.33 11.47 -4.44
CA ALA A 204 -20.48 10.12 -5.00
C ALA A 204 -20.17 10.14 -6.51
N GLY A 205 -19.35 9.19 -6.95
CA GLY A 205 -18.90 9.11 -8.34
C GLY A 205 -17.69 9.97 -8.69
N THR A 206 -17.10 10.69 -7.74
CA THR A 206 -15.82 11.38 -7.95
C THR A 206 -14.67 10.43 -7.64
N PRO A 207 -13.81 10.07 -8.62
CA PRO A 207 -12.66 9.23 -8.38
C PRO A 207 -11.68 9.84 -7.37
N VAL A 208 -11.31 9.07 -6.37
CA VAL A 208 -10.19 9.41 -5.48
C VAL A 208 -8.92 8.89 -6.11
N THR A 209 -7.94 9.77 -6.30
CA THR A 209 -6.67 9.45 -6.96
C THR A 209 -5.50 9.31 -5.99
N SER A 210 -5.66 9.84 -4.77
CA SER A 210 -4.52 10.07 -3.88
C SER A 210 -4.92 9.97 -2.40
N VAL A 211 -3.94 9.66 -1.56
CA VAL A 211 -4.06 9.74 -0.10
C VAL A 211 -2.85 10.43 0.50
N ARG A 212 -3.09 11.26 1.51
CA ARG A 212 -2.10 11.92 2.35
C ARG A 212 -2.24 11.44 3.77
N PHE A 213 -1.13 11.02 4.38
CA PHE A 213 -1.02 10.85 5.81
C PHE A 213 -0.30 12.05 6.41
N THR A 214 -0.81 12.56 7.53
CA THR A 214 -0.26 13.74 8.21
C THR A 214 -0.39 13.55 9.72
N PRO A 215 0.58 14.00 10.53
CA PRO A 215 0.37 14.10 11.97
C PRO A 215 -0.61 15.24 12.28
N ASN A 216 -1.32 15.15 13.39
CA ASN A 216 -2.21 16.22 13.82
C ASN A 216 -1.51 17.36 14.57
N SER A 217 -0.26 17.15 14.98
CA SER A 217 0.61 18.10 15.66
C SER A 217 2.07 17.86 15.26
N GLY A 218 2.96 18.82 15.55
CA GLY A 218 4.36 18.75 15.16
C GLY A 218 4.58 19.16 13.70
N SER A 219 5.79 18.93 13.22
CA SER A 219 6.22 19.27 11.86
C SER A 219 6.09 18.10 10.89
N GLY A 220 6.00 16.87 11.37
CA GLY A 220 5.92 15.70 10.52
C GLY A 220 6.06 14.36 11.22
N PHE A 221 6.31 13.35 10.40
CA PHE A 221 6.70 12.01 10.85
C PHE A 221 8.22 11.90 10.96
N ASP A 222 8.70 11.22 11.98
CA ASP A 222 10.12 11.05 12.29
C ASP A 222 10.66 9.68 11.88
N SER A 223 9.88 8.63 12.03
CA SER A 223 10.29 7.27 11.72
C SER A 223 9.13 6.38 11.27
N GLY A 224 9.50 5.23 10.69
CA GLY A 224 8.59 4.21 10.23
C GLY A 224 8.58 4.00 8.72
N THR A 225 7.68 3.17 8.26
CA THR A 225 7.56 2.85 6.83
C THR A 225 6.11 2.75 6.42
N PHE A 226 5.76 3.44 5.34
CA PHE A 226 4.49 3.28 4.64
C PHE A 226 4.70 2.45 3.38
N LYS A 227 3.84 1.45 3.15
CA LYS A 227 3.83 0.65 1.92
C LYS A 227 2.43 0.66 1.31
N LEU A 228 2.35 1.00 0.03
CA LEU A 228 1.12 0.95 -0.75
C LEU A 228 1.11 -0.28 -1.65
N TYR A 229 0.01 -0.98 -1.66
CA TYR A 229 -0.26 -2.13 -2.53
C TYR A 229 -1.52 -1.89 -3.36
N GLY A 230 -1.48 -2.33 -4.63
CA GLY A 230 -2.65 -2.58 -5.45
C GLY A 230 -3.14 -4.00 -5.24
N VAL A 231 -4.46 -4.19 -5.19
CA VAL A 231 -5.12 -5.49 -5.00
C VAL A 231 -5.99 -5.78 -6.21
N LYS A 232 -5.73 -6.92 -6.87
CA LYS A 232 -6.50 -7.40 -8.05
C LYS A 232 -7.79 -8.06 -7.64
#